data_060d6ac3080af09309f995a0e2fb836f
#
_entry.id   060d6ac3080af09309f995a0e2fb836f
#
_cell.length_a   1.000
_cell.length_b   1.000
_cell.length_c   1.000
_cell.angle_alpha   90.00
_cell.angle_beta   90.00
_cell.angle_gamma   90.00
#
_symmetry.space_group_name_H-M   'P 1'
#
loop_
_entity.id
_entity.type
_entity.pdbx_description
1 polymer ?
#
loop_
_entity_poly.entity_id
_entity_poly.type
_entity_poly.pdbx_seq_one_letter_code
_entity_poly.pdbx_strand_id
1 'polypeptide(L)'
;MLVYQKTKAEFLDDVLSNQVEVIIQDLVLKKLGRKTGQSEINSWRNSMMYMNNVLVDTHIPSDSGVSIEYQLPYAGLRIDFVLTGQDEQGADKAIIIELKQWSEAAATDKDGVVSTYLGKGLQEVNHPSYQAWSYAAYLNGFNETVYTDGIKLLPCAYLHNHPDNGVLTSGHYADYVAKAPLFLKSDALKLREFIRQHVRHGDKSGIMYRIDGGRIRPSKQLADSLASMMKGNQEFILLDE
;
A
#
# COMPACT_ATOMS: atom_id res chain seq x y z
N MET A 1 6.28 -9.48 7.36
CA MET A 1 5.53 -10.17 8.45
C MET A 1 4.12 -9.59 8.53
N LEU A 2 3.11 -10.46 8.47
CA LEU A 2 1.69 -10.10 8.56
C LEU A 2 1.30 -9.73 9.99
N VAL A 3 0.80 -8.51 10.21
CA VAL A 3 0.22 -8.08 11.50
C VAL A 3 -1.26 -8.46 11.52
N TYR A 4 -2.10 -7.77 10.78
CA TYR A 4 -3.50 -8.11 10.61
C TYR A 4 -3.70 -8.81 9.26
N GLN A 5 -4.42 -9.93 9.25
CA GLN A 5 -4.79 -10.64 8.02
C GLN A 5 -6.15 -11.31 8.23
N LYS A 6 -7.14 -10.88 7.47
CA LYS A 6 -8.51 -11.40 7.49
C LYS A 6 -9.13 -11.33 6.09
N THR A 7 -10.34 -11.83 5.94
CA THR A 7 -11.16 -11.59 4.75
C THR A 7 -11.78 -10.17 4.78
N LYS A 8 -12.21 -9.68 3.63
CA LYS A 8 -12.96 -8.43 3.54
C LYS A 8 -14.20 -8.45 4.44
N ALA A 9 -14.94 -9.56 4.46
CA ALA A 9 -16.14 -9.67 5.31
C ALA A 9 -15.79 -9.49 6.80
N GLU A 10 -14.78 -10.19 7.30
CA GLU A 10 -14.32 -10.06 8.68
C GLU A 10 -13.78 -8.66 8.99
N PHE A 11 -13.08 -8.02 8.04
CA PHE A 11 -12.63 -6.64 8.20
C PHE A 11 -13.80 -5.66 8.35
N LEU A 12 -14.84 -5.79 7.52
CA LEU A 12 -16.03 -4.95 7.63
C LEU A 12 -16.75 -5.15 8.97
N ASP A 13 -16.81 -6.37 9.48
CA ASP A 13 -17.38 -6.69 10.79
C ASP A 13 -16.56 -6.09 11.94
N ASP A 14 -15.22 -6.16 11.86
CA ASP A 14 -14.33 -5.54 12.86
C ASP A 14 -14.48 -4.01 12.90
N VAL A 15 -14.66 -3.37 11.74
CA VAL A 15 -14.91 -1.91 11.68
C VAL A 15 -16.31 -1.58 12.21
N LEU A 16 -17.33 -2.32 11.78
CA LEU A 16 -18.71 -2.11 12.22
C LEU A 16 -18.87 -2.27 13.75
N SER A 17 -18.12 -3.21 14.32
CA SER A 17 -18.09 -3.45 15.78
C SER A 17 -17.21 -2.46 16.55
N ASN A 18 -16.59 -1.47 15.90
CA ASN A 18 -15.62 -0.53 16.48
C ASN A 18 -14.46 -1.23 17.23
N GLN A 19 -13.98 -2.34 16.68
CA GLN A 19 -12.91 -3.14 17.28
C GLN A 19 -11.62 -3.14 16.47
N VAL A 20 -11.63 -2.65 15.23
CA VAL A 20 -10.52 -2.80 14.28
C VAL A 20 -9.21 -2.22 14.81
N GLU A 21 -9.23 -1.02 15.39
CA GLU A 21 -8.01 -0.40 15.94
C GLU A 21 -7.49 -1.12 17.19
N VAL A 22 -8.38 -1.68 18.02
CA VAL A 22 -8.02 -2.47 19.20
C VAL A 22 -7.37 -3.78 18.76
N ILE A 23 -7.96 -4.46 17.78
CA ILE A 23 -7.42 -5.70 17.20
C ILE A 23 -6.04 -5.45 16.59
N ILE A 24 -5.86 -4.36 15.80
CA ILE A 24 -4.57 -4.01 15.22
C ILE A 24 -3.55 -3.75 16.33
N GLN A 25 -3.91 -2.98 17.37
CA GLN A 25 -3.03 -2.67 18.50
C GLN A 25 -2.55 -3.93 19.22
N ASP A 26 -3.46 -4.85 19.52
CA ASP A 26 -3.14 -6.11 20.20
C ASP A 26 -2.22 -6.98 19.32
N LEU A 27 -2.46 -7.03 18.01
CA LEU A 27 -1.64 -7.78 17.08
C LEU A 27 -0.23 -7.15 16.91
N VAL A 28 -0.13 -5.83 16.86
CA VAL A 28 1.16 -5.11 16.85
C VAL A 28 1.95 -5.41 18.12
N LEU A 29 1.31 -5.34 19.28
CA LEU A 29 1.98 -5.67 20.55
C LEU A 29 2.43 -7.14 20.57
N LYS A 30 1.56 -8.07 20.18
CA LYS A 30 1.82 -9.52 20.22
C LYS A 30 2.90 -9.94 19.22
N LYS A 31 2.86 -9.42 17.98
CA LYS A 31 3.73 -9.87 16.89
C LYS A 31 5.03 -9.07 16.79
N LEU A 32 5.00 -7.78 17.12
CA LEU A 32 6.15 -6.86 16.99
C LEU A 32 6.77 -6.50 18.33
N GLY A 33 6.14 -6.82 19.47
CA GLY A 33 6.59 -6.41 20.79
C GLY A 33 6.58 -4.89 21.03
N ARG A 34 5.92 -4.14 20.13
CA ARG A 34 5.91 -2.67 20.11
C ARG A 34 4.63 -2.12 20.71
N LYS A 35 4.78 -1.21 21.68
CA LYS A 35 3.66 -0.40 22.19
C LYS A 35 3.29 0.69 21.16
N THR A 36 2.01 0.93 21.00
CA THR A 36 1.47 1.90 20.06
C THR A 36 0.99 3.16 20.78
N GLY A 37 1.34 4.33 20.26
CA GLY A 37 0.88 5.61 20.80
C GLY A 37 -0.57 5.93 20.39
N GLN A 38 -1.25 6.78 21.16
CA GLN A 38 -2.65 7.15 20.91
C GLN A 38 -2.88 7.78 19.52
N SER A 39 -1.91 8.53 19.02
CA SER A 39 -1.99 9.14 17.68
C SER A 39 -2.07 8.08 16.57
N GLU A 40 -1.28 7.01 16.67
CA GLU A 40 -1.28 5.90 15.70
C GLU A 40 -2.58 5.10 15.79
N ILE A 41 -3.09 4.85 16.99
CA ILE A 41 -4.39 4.17 17.20
C ILE A 41 -5.53 4.99 16.56
N ASN A 42 -5.54 6.30 16.77
CA ASN A 42 -6.52 7.20 16.15
C ASN A 42 -6.37 7.21 14.61
N SER A 43 -5.13 7.11 14.12
CA SER A 43 -4.87 7.01 12.68
C SER A 43 -5.48 5.74 12.10
N TRP A 44 -5.31 4.60 12.75
CA TRP A 44 -5.93 3.35 12.31
C TRP A 44 -7.45 3.44 12.32
N ARG A 45 -8.06 3.88 13.43
CA ARG A 45 -9.51 4.05 13.51
C ARG A 45 -10.06 4.86 12.34
N ASN A 46 -9.49 6.03 12.10
CA ASN A 46 -9.97 6.91 11.04
C ASN A 46 -9.76 6.30 9.65
N SER A 47 -8.54 5.85 9.34
CA SER A 47 -8.23 5.30 8.01
C SER A 47 -9.04 4.04 7.70
N MET A 48 -9.26 3.16 8.69
CA MET A 48 -10.05 1.94 8.47
C MET A 48 -11.54 2.25 8.24
N MET A 49 -12.09 3.30 8.85
CA MET A 49 -13.45 3.76 8.52
C MET A 49 -13.57 4.24 7.07
N TYR A 50 -12.58 4.96 6.56
CA TYR A 50 -12.58 5.37 5.14
C TYR A 50 -12.42 4.16 4.21
N MET A 51 -11.57 3.19 4.56
CA MET A 51 -11.45 1.94 3.79
C MET A 51 -12.72 1.09 3.85
N ASN A 52 -13.41 1.04 4.99
CA ASN A 52 -14.74 0.42 5.09
C ASN A 52 -15.71 1.04 4.07
N ASN A 53 -15.79 2.38 4.00
CA ASN A 53 -16.66 3.06 3.05
C ASN A 53 -16.32 2.74 1.58
N VAL A 54 -15.04 2.48 1.27
CA VAL A 54 -14.63 2.04 -0.06
C VAL A 54 -15.03 0.59 -0.30
N LEU A 55 -14.85 -0.30 0.68
CA LEU A 55 -14.99 -1.75 0.53
C LEU A 55 -16.41 -2.27 0.75
N VAL A 56 -17.32 -1.48 1.32
CA VAL A 56 -18.74 -1.85 1.51
C VAL A 56 -19.48 -1.86 0.17
N ASP A 57 -19.07 -2.78 -0.70
CA ASP A 57 -19.61 -2.97 -2.05
C ASP A 57 -19.71 -4.47 -2.34
N THR A 58 -20.85 -4.92 -2.83
CA THR A 58 -21.12 -6.34 -3.09
C THR A 58 -20.38 -6.89 -4.32
N HIS A 59 -19.89 -6.02 -5.21
CA HIS A 59 -19.09 -6.41 -6.37
C HIS A 59 -17.62 -6.64 -6.02
N ILE A 60 -17.17 -6.26 -4.83
CA ILE A 60 -15.87 -6.66 -4.31
C ILE A 60 -16.10 -7.95 -3.50
N PRO A 61 -15.49 -9.08 -3.87
CA PRO A 61 -15.75 -10.36 -3.22
C PRO A 61 -15.54 -10.33 -1.71
N SER A 62 -16.43 -10.96 -0.95
CA SER A 62 -16.39 -10.98 0.52
C SER A 62 -15.19 -11.74 1.08
N ASP A 63 -14.67 -12.69 0.31
CA ASP A 63 -13.51 -13.53 0.59
C ASP A 63 -12.19 -12.96 0.03
N SER A 64 -12.18 -11.71 -0.45
CA SER A 64 -10.93 -10.99 -0.74
C SER A 64 -10.10 -10.86 0.54
N GLY A 65 -8.78 -11.03 0.45
CA GLY A 65 -7.90 -10.87 1.60
C GLY A 65 -7.65 -9.41 1.93
N VAL A 66 -7.62 -9.09 3.21
CA VAL A 66 -7.27 -7.76 3.76
C VAL A 66 -6.10 -7.91 4.72
N SER A 67 -4.99 -7.23 4.42
CA SER A 67 -3.85 -7.11 5.33
C SER A 67 -3.64 -5.67 5.73
N ILE A 68 -3.36 -5.43 7.01
CA ILE A 68 -3.08 -4.11 7.56
C ILE A 68 -1.74 -4.18 8.29
N GLU A 69 -0.93 -3.11 8.19
CA GLU A 69 0.36 -3.00 8.88
C GLU A 69 1.36 -4.08 8.44
N TYR A 70 1.38 -4.44 7.16
CA TYR A 70 2.32 -5.44 6.65
C TYR A 70 3.76 -4.95 6.72
N GLN A 71 4.59 -5.62 7.53
CA GLN A 71 6.00 -5.28 7.67
C GLN A 71 6.81 -5.90 6.52
N LEU A 72 7.43 -5.07 5.69
CA LEU A 72 8.30 -5.53 4.63
C LEU A 72 9.58 -6.16 5.22
N PRO A 73 9.92 -7.39 4.85
CA PRO A 73 11.12 -8.04 5.38
C PRO A 73 12.39 -7.25 5.03
N TYR A 74 13.27 -7.06 6.00
CA TYR A 74 14.59 -6.41 5.87
C TYR A 74 14.61 -4.95 5.41
N ALA A 75 13.46 -4.37 5.06
CA ALA A 75 13.38 -2.99 4.57
C ALA A 75 13.12 -1.96 5.68
N GLY A 76 12.66 -2.39 6.85
CA GLY A 76 12.21 -1.47 7.91
C GLY A 76 10.98 -0.64 7.52
N LEU A 77 10.34 -0.99 6.41
CA LEU A 77 9.17 -0.33 5.86
C LEU A 77 7.89 -1.11 6.17
N ARG A 78 6.76 -0.42 6.12
CA ARG A 78 5.45 -0.94 6.45
C ARG A 78 4.43 -0.49 5.42
N ILE A 79 3.60 -1.42 4.96
CA ILE A 79 2.46 -1.13 4.07
C ILE A 79 1.21 -0.98 4.92
N ASP A 80 0.51 0.13 4.78
CA ASP A 80 -0.67 0.44 5.60
C ASP A 80 -1.82 -0.52 5.33
N PHE A 81 -2.13 -0.78 4.04
CA PHE A 81 -3.26 -1.61 3.64
C PHE A 81 -2.98 -2.38 2.35
N VAL A 82 -3.32 -3.67 2.32
CA VAL A 82 -3.27 -4.49 1.11
C VAL A 82 -4.59 -5.23 0.94
N LEU A 83 -5.17 -5.16 -0.26
CA LEU A 83 -6.32 -5.99 -0.66
C LEU A 83 -5.86 -7.03 -1.67
N THR A 84 -6.20 -8.30 -1.44
CA THR A 84 -5.82 -9.40 -2.34
C THR A 84 -7.04 -10.13 -2.89
N GLY A 85 -6.88 -10.66 -4.08
CA GLY A 85 -7.88 -11.47 -4.78
C GLY A 85 -7.39 -11.79 -6.18
N GLN A 86 -8.31 -12.21 -7.05
CA GLN A 86 -7.99 -12.61 -8.41
C GLN A 86 -8.75 -11.74 -9.41
N ASP A 87 -8.15 -11.51 -10.57
CA ASP A 87 -8.84 -10.87 -11.69
C ASP A 87 -9.85 -11.84 -12.36
N GLU A 88 -10.45 -11.38 -13.46
CA GLU A 88 -11.44 -12.17 -14.21
C GLU A 88 -10.86 -13.45 -14.82
N GLN A 89 -9.55 -13.47 -15.09
CA GLN A 89 -8.81 -14.61 -15.62
C GLN A 89 -8.27 -15.54 -14.53
N GLY A 90 -8.49 -15.20 -13.24
CA GLY A 90 -8.00 -15.98 -12.09
C GLY A 90 -6.54 -15.69 -11.75
N ALA A 91 -5.93 -14.64 -12.29
CA ALA A 91 -4.57 -14.26 -11.94
C ALA A 91 -4.54 -13.49 -10.60
N ASP A 92 -3.59 -13.84 -9.75
CA ASP A 92 -3.44 -13.26 -8.41
C ASP A 92 -3.06 -11.76 -8.47
N LYS A 93 -3.76 -10.95 -7.69
CA LYS A 93 -3.57 -9.50 -7.57
C LYS A 93 -3.42 -9.10 -6.10
N ALA A 94 -2.51 -8.17 -5.85
CA ALA A 94 -2.40 -7.48 -4.57
C ALA A 94 -2.41 -5.96 -4.80
N ILE A 95 -3.46 -5.29 -4.35
CA ILE A 95 -3.59 -3.83 -4.38
C ILE A 95 -2.97 -3.28 -3.12
N ILE A 96 -1.86 -2.55 -3.27
CA ILE A 96 -1.14 -1.89 -2.19
C ILE A 96 -1.67 -0.48 -2.05
N ILE A 97 -2.21 -0.13 -0.88
CA ILE A 97 -2.82 1.17 -0.65
C ILE A 97 -2.08 1.88 0.48
N GLU A 98 -1.37 2.95 0.13
CA GLU A 98 -0.80 3.88 1.11
C GLU A 98 -1.90 4.82 1.60
N LEU A 99 -2.06 4.95 2.91
CA LEU A 99 -3.12 5.75 3.54
C LEU A 99 -2.55 7.00 4.20
N LYS A 100 -3.08 8.17 3.86
CA LYS A 100 -2.68 9.43 4.48
C LYS A 100 -3.89 10.22 4.97
N GLN A 101 -3.72 10.82 6.15
CA GLN A 101 -4.72 11.68 6.78
C GLN A 101 -4.39 13.18 6.62
N TRP A 102 -3.51 13.53 5.70
CA TRP A 102 -3.11 14.91 5.49
C TRP A 102 -4.30 15.74 5.01
N SER A 103 -4.47 16.93 5.60
CA SER A 103 -5.41 17.95 5.12
C SER A 103 -4.76 18.92 4.15
N GLU A 104 -3.43 19.05 4.22
CA GLU A 104 -2.64 20.01 3.44
C GLU A 104 -1.33 19.37 2.99
N ALA A 105 -0.87 19.75 1.81
CA ALA A 105 0.44 19.43 1.29
C ALA A 105 0.91 20.56 0.37
N ALA A 106 2.23 20.76 0.30
CA ALA A 106 2.85 21.68 -0.63
C ALA A 106 3.95 20.98 -1.42
N ALA A 107 4.16 21.42 -2.66
CA ALA A 107 5.25 20.90 -3.48
C ALA A 107 6.61 21.37 -2.92
N THR A 108 7.65 20.55 -3.17
CA THR A 108 9.05 20.92 -2.94
C THR A 108 9.80 20.92 -4.26
N ASP A 109 11.05 21.33 -4.25
CA ASP A 109 11.97 21.26 -5.39
C ASP A 109 12.67 19.89 -5.49
N LYS A 110 12.44 19.01 -4.50
CA LYS A 110 13.03 17.66 -4.46
C LYS A 110 12.14 16.66 -5.18
N ASP A 111 12.76 15.77 -5.93
CA ASP A 111 12.07 14.71 -6.64
C ASP A 111 11.37 13.73 -5.67
N GLY A 112 10.11 13.43 -5.95
CA GLY A 112 9.29 12.53 -5.14
C GLY A 112 9.02 12.97 -3.70
N VAL A 113 9.29 14.24 -3.33
CA VAL A 113 9.15 14.78 -1.97
C VAL A 113 8.11 15.89 -1.93
N VAL A 114 7.29 15.87 -0.89
CA VAL A 114 6.30 16.91 -0.57
C VAL A 114 6.48 17.39 0.85
N SER A 115 6.00 18.59 1.16
CA SER A 115 5.93 19.06 2.54
C SER A 115 4.51 19.03 3.06
N THR A 116 4.34 18.61 4.31
CA THR A 116 3.05 18.55 5.01
C THR A 116 3.22 18.74 6.50
N TYR A 117 2.13 19.08 7.18
CA TYR A 117 2.13 19.18 8.63
C TYR A 117 2.03 17.79 9.29
N LEU A 118 3.06 17.41 10.06
CA LEU A 118 3.08 16.18 10.86
C LEU A 118 3.44 16.52 12.31
N GLY A 119 2.55 16.14 13.22
CA GLY A 119 2.78 16.40 14.64
C GLY A 119 2.92 17.89 14.97
N LYS A 120 4.15 18.34 15.22
CA LYS A 120 4.43 19.69 15.71
C LYS A 120 4.94 20.67 14.65
N GLY A 121 5.04 20.27 13.38
CA GLY A 121 5.61 21.16 12.38
C GLY A 121 5.49 20.66 10.94
N LEU A 122 5.92 21.53 10.03
CA LEU A 122 6.06 21.23 8.62
C LEU A 122 7.24 20.27 8.42
N GLN A 123 7.01 19.18 7.71
CA GLN A 123 8.03 18.16 7.43
C GLN A 123 8.00 17.81 5.94
N GLU A 124 9.19 17.55 5.40
CA GLU A 124 9.36 16.96 4.08
C GLU A 124 9.27 15.45 4.19
N VAL A 125 8.44 14.86 3.34
CA VAL A 125 8.16 13.42 3.33
C VAL A 125 8.00 12.94 1.89
N ASN A 126 8.09 11.65 1.68
CA ASN A 126 7.87 11.06 0.38
C ASN A 126 6.45 11.33 -0.14
N HIS A 127 6.34 11.62 -1.43
CA HIS A 127 5.06 11.70 -2.11
C HIS A 127 4.30 10.36 -1.96
N PRO A 128 2.99 10.35 -1.63
CA PRO A 128 2.26 9.12 -1.36
C PRO A 128 2.28 8.09 -2.51
N SER A 129 2.21 8.54 -3.75
CA SER A 129 2.33 7.65 -4.92
C SER A 129 3.73 7.06 -5.05
N TYR A 130 4.78 7.86 -4.80
CA TYR A 130 6.15 7.37 -4.75
C TYR A 130 6.31 6.30 -3.68
N GLN A 131 5.79 6.55 -2.48
CA GLN A 131 5.85 5.61 -1.36
C GLN A 131 5.14 4.28 -1.70
N ALA A 132 3.92 4.33 -2.21
CA ALA A 132 3.17 3.13 -2.61
C ALA A 132 3.88 2.35 -3.75
N TRP A 133 4.40 3.08 -4.74
CA TRP A 133 5.18 2.47 -5.83
C TRP A 133 6.46 1.80 -5.32
N SER A 134 7.19 2.43 -4.41
CA SER A 134 8.44 1.89 -3.86
C SER A 134 8.22 0.54 -3.15
N TYR A 135 7.10 0.35 -2.46
CA TYR A 135 6.74 -0.93 -1.86
C TYR A 135 6.52 -2.03 -2.90
N ALA A 136 5.79 -1.71 -3.97
CA ALA A 136 5.59 -2.64 -5.07
C ALA A 136 6.91 -2.96 -5.79
N ALA A 137 7.74 -1.95 -6.02
CA ALA A 137 9.07 -2.13 -6.63
C ALA A 137 9.97 -3.03 -5.77
N TYR A 138 9.98 -2.82 -4.44
CA TYR A 138 10.72 -3.69 -3.51
C TYR A 138 10.24 -5.15 -3.59
N LEU A 139 8.94 -5.38 -3.49
CA LEU A 139 8.39 -6.74 -3.55
C LEU A 139 8.63 -7.39 -4.91
N ASN A 140 8.45 -6.69 -6.02
CA ASN A 140 8.75 -7.20 -7.37
C ASN A 140 10.24 -7.51 -7.56
N GLY A 141 11.12 -6.71 -6.95
CA GLY A 141 12.56 -6.88 -7.07
C GLY A 141 13.14 -7.98 -6.19
N PHE A 142 12.57 -8.19 -5.00
CA PHE A 142 13.20 -9.02 -3.99
C PHE A 142 12.35 -10.19 -3.45
N ASN A 143 11.03 -10.18 -3.60
CA ASN A 143 10.21 -11.29 -3.12
C ASN A 143 10.08 -12.39 -4.17
N GLU A 144 10.73 -13.55 -3.93
CA GLU A 144 10.79 -14.66 -4.88
C GLU A 144 9.39 -15.12 -5.30
N THR A 145 8.44 -15.22 -4.37
CA THR A 145 7.06 -15.62 -4.66
C THR A 145 6.37 -14.62 -5.58
N VAL A 146 6.55 -13.32 -5.38
CA VAL A 146 5.91 -12.30 -6.21
C VAL A 146 6.32 -12.43 -7.67
N TYR A 147 7.62 -12.55 -7.95
CA TYR A 147 8.08 -12.58 -9.34
C TYR A 147 8.03 -13.99 -9.98
N THR A 148 8.09 -15.08 -9.20
CA THR A 148 7.98 -16.45 -9.76
C THR A 148 6.53 -16.86 -9.99
N ASP A 149 5.62 -16.52 -9.09
CA ASP A 149 4.22 -16.89 -9.23
C ASP A 149 3.42 -15.87 -10.07
N GLY A 150 4.07 -14.78 -10.48
CA GLY A 150 3.46 -13.75 -11.31
C GLY A 150 2.36 -12.96 -10.59
N ILE A 151 2.47 -12.80 -9.25
CA ILE A 151 1.52 -11.99 -8.48
C ILE A 151 1.63 -10.53 -8.92
N LYS A 152 0.56 -9.99 -9.50
CA LYS A 152 0.58 -8.60 -9.95
C LYS A 152 0.31 -7.65 -8.81
N LEU A 153 1.30 -6.80 -8.50
CA LEU A 153 1.17 -5.74 -7.52
C LEU A 153 0.63 -4.46 -8.17
N LEU A 154 -0.35 -3.85 -7.52
CA LEU A 154 -1.06 -2.66 -8.01
C LEU A 154 -1.00 -1.59 -6.92
N PRO A 155 0.07 -0.76 -6.89
CA PRO A 155 0.20 0.29 -5.90
C PRO A 155 -0.74 1.46 -6.19
N CYS A 156 -1.28 2.07 -5.14
CA CYS A 156 -2.00 3.34 -5.18
C CYS A 156 -1.93 4.03 -3.82
N ALA A 157 -2.32 5.29 -3.75
CA ALA A 157 -2.40 6.02 -2.50
C ALA A 157 -3.79 6.64 -2.31
N TYR A 158 -4.29 6.68 -1.06
CA TYR A 158 -5.56 7.29 -0.72
C TYR A 158 -5.39 8.30 0.42
N LEU A 159 -5.54 9.58 0.07
CA LEU A 159 -5.50 10.71 0.99
C LEU A 159 -6.92 11.15 1.33
N HIS A 160 -7.55 10.43 2.24
CA HIS A 160 -8.98 10.56 2.51
C HIS A 160 -9.40 11.90 3.15
N ASN A 161 -8.47 12.72 3.62
CA ASN A 161 -8.74 14.07 4.16
C ASN A 161 -8.28 15.21 3.23
N HIS A 162 -7.44 14.91 2.24
CA HIS A 162 -6.84 15.95 1.39
C HIS A 162 -7.79 16.37 0.27
N PRO A 163 -8.19 17.64 0.18
CA PRO A 163 -8.96 18.14 -0.96
C PRO A 163 -8.08 18.18 -2.22
N ASP A 164 -8.71 18.09 -3.39
CA ASP A 164 -7.99 18.28 -4.65
C ASP A 164 -7.67 19.76 -4.85
N ASN A 165 -6.39 20.11 -4.72
CA ASN A 165 -5.86 21.45 -4.95
C ASN A 165 -4.80 21.46 -6.07
N GLY A 166 -4.63 20.34 -6.79
CA GLY A 166 -3.69 20.20 -7.90
C GLY A 166 -2.20 20.09 -7.51
N VAL A 167 -1.85 20.20 -6.24
CA VAL A 167 -0.44 20.14 -5.79
C VAL A 167 0.12 18.74 -5.99
N LEU A 168 -0.54 17.72 -5.42
CA LEU A 168 -0.07 16.34 -5.46
C LEU A 168 -0.26 15.67 -6.83
N THR A 169 -1.06 16.25 -7.70
CA THR A 169 -1.31 15.78 -9.08
C THR A 169 -0.60 16.65 -10.13
N SER A 170 0.25 17.57 -9.70
CA SER A 170 0.99 18.45 -10.60
C SER A 170 1.95 17.69 -11.51
N GLY A 171 2.37 18.30 -12.61
CA GLY A 171 3.31 17.69 -13.56
C GLY A 171 4.63 17.25 -12.94
N HIS A 172 5.04 17.86 -11.83
CA HIS A 172 6.24 17.49 -11.08
C HIS A 172 6.18 16.05 -10.52
N TYR A 173 4.98 15.55 -10.18
CA TYR A 173 4.77 14.21 -9.63
C TYR A 173 4.08 13.25 -10.61
N ALA A 174 3.90 13.66 -11.87
CA ALA A 174 3.12 12.90 -12.86
C ALA A 174 3.61 11.46 -13.06
N ASP A 175 4.92 11.24 -13.07
CA ASP A 175 5.51 9.91 -13.24
C ASP A 175 5.18 8.96 -12.08
N TYR A 176 5.15 9.48 -10.85
CA TYR A 176 4.77 8.68 -9.69
C TYR A 176 3.27 8.39 -9.64
N VAL A 177 2.46 9.39 -9.99
CA VAL A 177 0.99 9.23 -10.07
C VAL A 177 0.61 8.24 -11.19
N ALA A 178 1.35 8.21 -12.29
CA ALA A 178 1.15 7.22 -13.36
C ALA A 178 1.50 5.79 -12.91
N LYS A 179 2.53 5.61 -12.06
CA LYS A 179 2.93 4.32 -11.50
C LYS A 179 2.03 3.84 -10.36
N ALA A 180 1.54 4.78 -9.55
CA ALA A 180 0.67 4.52 -8.41
C ALA A 180 -0.41 5.60 -8.35
N PRO A 181 -1.62 5.34 -8.88
CA PRO A 181 -2.71 6.32 -8.90
C PRO A 181 -2.99 6.91 -7.53
N LEU A 182 -3.27 8.22 -7.51
CA LEU A 182 -3.58 8.98 -6.31
C LEU A 182 -5.08 9.21 -6.21
N PHE A 183 -5.66 8.84 -5.09
CA PHE A 183 -7.06 9.09 -4.76
C PHE A 183 -7.13 10.09 -3.60
N LEU A 184 -7.94 11.12 -3.77
CA LEU A 184 -8.10 12.20 -2.80
C LEU A 184 -9.44 12.08 -2.05
N LYS A 185 -9.76 13.03 -1.19
CA LYS A 185 -10.93 13.03 -0.31
C LYS A 185 -12.25 12.71 -1.01
N SER A 186 -12.44 13.23 -2.22
CA SER A 186 -13.67 13.01 -3.03
C SER A 186 -13.64 11.75 -3.88
N ASP A 187 -12.53 10.99 -3.89
CA ASP A 187 -12.29 9.93 -4.86
C ASP A 187 -12.58 8.51 -4.32
N ALA A 188 -13.29 8.38 -3.20
CA ALA A 188 -13.64 7.07 -2.63
C ALA A 188 -14.31 6.13 -3.65
N LEU A 189 -15.19 6.65 -4.49
CA LEU A 189 -15.85 5.89 -5.56
C LEU A 189 -14.89 5.52 -6.70
N LYS A 190 -13.92 6.37 -7.02
CA LYS A 190 -12.88 6.07 -8.02
C LYS A 190 -11.94 4.98 -7.51
N LEU A 191 -11.55 5.02 -6.22
CA LEU A 191 -10.76 3.96 -5.60
C LEU A 191 -11.53 2.63 -5.58
N ARG A 192 -12.84 2.66 -5.25
CA ARG A 192 -13.70 1.48 -5.33
C ARG A 192 -13.73 0.90 -6.74
N GLU A 193 -13.89 1.74 -7.75
CA GLU A 193 -13.90 1.28 -9.15
C GLU A 193 -12.54 0.71 -9.56
N PHE A 194 -11.43 1.34 -9.16
CA PHE A 194 -10.08 0.79 -9.34
C PHE A 194 -9.96 -0.61 -8.74
N ILE A 195 -10.45 -0.82 -7.52
CA ILE A 195 -10.45 -2.15 -6.89
C ILE A 195 -11.30 -3.14 -7.70
N ARG A 196 -12.51 -2.77 -8.09
CA ARG A 196 -13.43 -3.63 -8.86
C ARG A 196 -12.87 -4.03 -10.23
N GLN A 197 -12.09 -3.18 -10.88
CA GLN A 197 -11.45 -3.48 -12.16
C GLN A 197 -10.39 -4.58 -12.02
N HIS A 198 -9.74 -4.67 -10.88
CA HIS A 198 -8.60 -5.55 -10.67
C HIS A 198 -8.90 -6.79 -9.83
N VAL A 199 -9.90 -6.74 -8.95
CA VAL A 199 -10.30 -7.85 -8.06
C VAL A 199 -11.73 -8.25 -8.37
N ARG A 200 -11.89 -9.37 -9.08
CA ARG A 200 -13.17 -9.96 -9.51
C ARG A 200 -13.55 -11.19 -8.72
N HIS A 201 -12.56 -11.90 -8.19
CA HIS A 201 -12.73 -13.09 -7.37
C HIS A 201 -11.97 -12.92 -6.06
N GLY A 202 -12.40 -13.64 -5.02
CA GLY A 202 -11.75 -13.62 -3.72
C GLY A 202 -10.34 -14.20 -3.71
N ASP A 203 -9.68 -14.07 -2.58
CA ASP A 203 -8.33 -14.63 -2.37
C ASP A 203 -8.41 -16.12 -1.97
N LYS A 204 -8.46 -17.00 -2.96
CA LYS A 204 -8.51 -18.44 -2.76
C LYS A 204 -7.14 -19.06 -2.51
N SER A 205 -6.08 -18.37 -2.84
CA SER A 205 -4.71 -18.89 -2.80
C SER A 205 -3.91 -18.44 -1.59
N GLY A 206 -4.46 -17.56 -0.74
CA GLY A 206 -3.76 -17.01 0.41
C GLY A 206 -2.57 -16.15 -0.02
N ILE A 207 -2.80 -15.22 -0.94
CA ILE A 207 -1.77 -14.42 -1.61
C ILE A 207 -0.81 -13.77 -0.61
N MET A 208 -1.32 -13.12 0.44
CA MET A 208 -0.45 -12.46 1.43
C MET A 208 0.35 -13.45 2.28
N TYR A 209 -0.18 -14.63 2.56
CA TYR A 209 0.60 -15.67 3.25
C TYR A 209 1.75 -16.19 2.39
N ARG A 210 1.52 -16.31 1.08
CA ARG A 210 2.56 -16.70 0.11
C ARG A 210 3.63 -15.61 -0.02
N ILE A 211 3.23 -14.34 -0.09
CA ILE A 211 4.16 -13.20 -0.12
C ILE A 211 4.97 -13.15 1.18
N ASP A 212 4.32 -13.28 2.34
CA ASP A 212 5.00 -13.22 3.65
C ASP A 212 5.96 -14.39 3.86
N GLY A 213 5.63 -15.58 3.36
CA GLY A 213 6.49 -16.77 3.38
C GLY A 213 7.55 -16.81 2.26
N GLY A 214 7.48 -15.88 1.30
CA GLY A 214 8.39 -15.81 0.17
C GLY A 214 9.83 -15.49 0.60
N ARG A 215 10.80 -16.13 -0.07
CA ARG A 215 12.22 -15.83 0.17
C ARG A 215 12.55 -14.44 -0.35
N ILE A 216 13.42 -13.73 0.36
CA ILE A 216 13.95 -12.44 -0.09
C ILE A 216 15.22 -12.69 -0.88
N ARG A 217 15.11 -12.54 -2.19
CA ARG A 217 16.20 -12.69 -3.16
C ARG A 217 16.01 -11.71 -4.31
N PRO A 218 17.10 -11.10 -4.84
CA PRO A 218 16.99 -10.26 -6.02
C PRO A 218 16.44 -11.07 -7.20
N SER A 219 15.49 -10.50 -7.90
CA SER A 219 14.98 -11.05 -9.17
C SER A 219 16.09 -11.04 -10.22
N LYS A 220 15.97 -11.90 -11.24
CA LYS A 220 16.93 -11.91 -12.36
C LYS A 220 17.02 -10.52 -13.03
N GLN A 221 15.87 -9.87 -13.25
CA GLN A 221 15.81 -8.53 -13.85
C GLN A 221 16.60 -7.50 -13.02
N LEU A 222 16.43 -7.50 -11.70
CA LEU A 222 17.17 -6.62 -10.80
C LEU A 222 18.67 -6.94 -10.82
N ALA A 223 19.05 -8.23 -10.75
CA ALA A 223 20.46 -8.65 -10.80
C ALA A 223 21.11 -8.25 -12.12
N ASP A 224 20.43 -8.44 -13.26
CA ASP A 224 20.92 -8.05 -14.59
C ASP A 224 21.08 -6.53 -14.70
N SER A 225 20.14 -5.74 -14.15
CA SER A 225 20.23 -4.28 -14.11
C SER A 225 21.42 -3.80 -13.28
N LEU A 226 21.62 -4.37 -12.08
CA LEU A 226 22.79 -4.06 -11.24
C LEU A 226 24.11 -4.44 -11.92
N ALA A 227 24.17 -5.61 -12.56
CA ALA A 227 25.35 -6.03 -13.30
C ALA A 227 25.64 -5.11 -14.50
N SER A 228 24.61 -4.60 -15.19
CA SER A 228 24.74 -3.62 -16.27
C SER A 228 25.27 -2.27 -15.77
N MET A 229 24.76 -1.79 -14.64
CA MET A 229 25.24 -0.57 -13.98
C MET A 229 26.73 -0.69 -13.60
N MET A 230 27.12 -1.80 -13.00
CA MET A 230 28.54 -2.06 -12.64
C MET A 230 29.48 -2.10 -13.87
N LYS A 231 28.96 -2.41 -15.04
CA LYS A 231 29.71 -2.38 -16.32
C LYS A 231 29.73 -1.00 -16.98
N GLY A 232 29.16 0.03 -16.35
CA GLY A 232 29.17 1.41 -16.84
C GLY A 232 28.06 1.73 -17.85
N ASN A 233 27.10 0.87 -18.05
CA ASN A 233 25.91 1.16 -18.85
C ASN A 233 24.91 1.97 -18.02
N GLN A 234 24.47 3.12 -18.56
CA GLN A 234 23.58 4.07 -17.85
C GLN A 234 22.07 3.73 -17.93
N GLU A 235 21.68 2.47 -18.00
CA GLU A 235 20.29 2.09 -17.87
C GLU A 235 19.98 1.84 -16.41
N PHE A 236 19.43 2.87 -15.75
CA PHE A 236 19.04 2.84 -14.35
C PHE A 236 17.61 2.33 -14.18
N ILE A 237 17.45 1.19 -13.53
CA ILE A 237 16.29 0.97 -12.68
C ILE A 237 16.72 1.38 -11.28
N LEU A 238 16.48 2.63 -10.91
CA LEU A 238 16.72 3.11 -9.56
C LEU A 238 15.66 2.48 -8.64
N LEU A 239 16.13 1.57 -7.79
CA LEU A 239 15.51 1.35 -6.50
C LEU A 239 16.10 2.45 -5.61
N ASP A 240 15.42 3.60 -5.56
CA ASP A 240 15.84 4.67 -4.68
C ASP A 240 15.67 4.24 -3.22
N GLU A 241 16.71 4.57 -2.44
CA GLU A 241 16.76 4.42 -0.98
C GLU A 241 15.73 5.29 -0.27
#